data_f36b73dc88bb8a13c487e32a3b06499c
#
_entry.id   f36b73dc88bb8a13c487e32a3b06499c
#
_cell.length_a   1.000
_cell.length_b   1.000
_cell.length_c   1.000
_cell.angle_alpha   90.00
_cell.angle_beta   90.00
_cell.angle_gamma   90.00
#
_symmetry.space_group_name_H-M   'P 1'
#
loop_
_entity.id
_entity.type
_entity.pdbx_description
1 polymer ?
#
loop_
_entity_poly.entity_id
_entity_poly.type
_entity_poly.pdbx_seq_one_letter_code
_entity_poly.pdbx_strand_id
1 'polypeptide(L)'
;MNIRLKPCRFCGEVTAISSKSDAHRLLIVSALSDRPTFIRCNARSADITATVNCLNSLGADIKFVDGGISVKPIKEKRKSAVLDCNESGSTIRFLLPVAASLGTNTEFTGGGRLPERPLSPLREQMEAHGVVFSPINVFPVKINGEMISGEFTIKGNISSQFITGLLFALPLLNGNSIINVIPPVESRPYIDMTLNTLKKFGITVTEKSNSFFIPGGQKYASPGTVESEGDWSNSAFFLTAGAVSGRVTVTGLDVSSVQGDKQILTILKEMGAEITVEQGSITVKKGDLHGINIDARNIPDLVPIISVAAAAANDGETVITGAERLKIKESDRLAAVYESLKALGVDISKTDDGLVINKTGIVGGGAVSGYNDHRMVMALSVLSAVSSGDIILRGAEAVNKSYPNFFEDFSSLGGSYNVINS
;
A
#
# COMPACT_ATOMS: atom_id res chain seq x y z
N MET A 1 1.23 18.96 10.86
CA MET A 1 1.29 18.66 12.34
C MET A 1 2.71 18.26 12.69
N ASN A 2 3.31 18.91 13.71
CA ASN A 2 4.61 18.51 14.24
C ASN A 2 4.39 17.84 15.60
N ILE A 3 5.15 16.78 15.87
CA ILE A 3 5.06 16.06 17.14
C ILE A 3 6.44 15.84 17.74
N ARG A 4 6.46 15.74 19.07
CA ARG A 4 7.63 15.29 19.83
C ARG A 4 7.34 13.88 20.30
N LEU A 5 8.14 12.93 19.87
CA LEU A 5 8.13 11.53 20.28
C LEU A 5 9.17 11.36 21.38
N LYS A 6 8.80 10.67 22.46
CA LYS A 6 9.70 10.37 23.57
C LYS A 6 10.14 8.91 23.52
N PRO A 7 11.34 8.60 24.04
CA PRO A 7 11.72 7.21 24.28
C PRO A 7 10.63 6.46 25.05
N CYS A 8 10.25 5.27 24.58
CA CYS A 8 9.13 4.52 25.14
C CYS A 8 9.40 3.01 25.09
N ARG A 9 8.55 2.24 25.74
CA ARG A 9 8.53 0.78 25.64
C ARG A 9 7.15 0.32 25.23
N PHE A 10 7.08 -0.46 24.18
CA PHE A 10 5.81 -0.95 23.66
C PHE A 10 5.37 -2.22 24.40
N CYS A 11 4.12 -2.24 24.86
CA CYS A 11 3.49 -3.41 25.46
C CYS A 11 1.97 -3.30 25.33
N GLY A 12 1.33 -4.36 24.89
CA GLY A 12 -0.12 -4.39 24.80
C GLY A 12 -0.62 -5.17 23.59
N GLU A 13 -1.90 -4.93 23.28
CA GLU A 13 -2.60 -5.54 22.17
C GLU A 13 -3.27 -4.48 21.29
N VAL A 14 -3.27 -4.70 20.00
CA VAL A 14 -3.95 -3.86 19.01
C VAL A 14 -4.62 -4.75 17.96
N THR A 15 -5.79 -4.31 17.47
CA THR A 15 -6.47 -4.99 16.36
C THR A 15 -6.02 -4.39 15.04
N ALA A 16 -5.65 -5.22 14.08
CA ALA A 16 -5.28 -4.79 12.75
C ALA A 16 -6.40 -3.97 12.09
N ILE A 17 -6.04 -2.82 11.55
CA ILE A 17 -6.94 -2.07 10.67
C ILE A 17 -7.16 -2.86 9.37
N SER A 18 -8.31 -2.68 8.72
CA SER A 18 -8.58 -3.29 7.40
C SER A 18 -7.57 -2.84 6.36
N SER A 19 -7.14 -3.78 5.50
CA SER A 19 -6.13 -3.55 4.48
C SER A 19 -6.59 -2.52 3.45
N LYS A 20 -5.86 -1.41 3.36
CA LYS A 20 -6.07 -0.40 2.33
C LYS A 20 -6.01 -1.02 0.93
N SER A 21 -5.02 -1.87 0.69
CA SER A 21 -4.81 -2.52 -0.60
C SER A 21 -5.93 -3.48 -0.98
N ASP A 22 -6.53 -4.16 -0.02
CA ASP A 22 -7.69 -5.03 -0.24
C ASP A 22 -8.97 -4.20 -0.40
N ALA A 23 -9.18 -3.19 0.44
CA ALA A 23 -10.33 -2.30 0.38
C ALA A 23 -10.48 -1.60 -0.99
N HIS A 24 -9.41 -1.09 -1.59
CA HIS A 24 -9.44 -0.54 -2.96
C HIS A 24 -9.98 -1.57 -3.97
N ARG A 25 -9.52 -2.81 -3.88
CA ARG A 25 -9.93 -3.89 -4.79
C ARG A 25 -11.40 -4.23 -4.60
N LEU A 26 -11.82 -4.46 -3.37
CA LEU A 26 -13.21 -4.76 -3.04
C LEU A 26 -14.16 -3.64 -3.45
N LEU A 27 -13.79 -2.37 -3.26
CA LEU A 27 -14.58 -1.22 -3.70
C LEU A 27 -14.79 -1.21 -5.21
N ILE A 28 -13.72 -1.43 -6.00
CA ILE A 28 -13.79 -1.39 -7.45
C ILE A 28 -14.67 -2.54 -7.98
N VAL A 29 -14.41 -3.77 -7.56
CA VAL A 29 -15.20 -4.91 -8.05
C VAL A 29 -16.65 -4.86 -7.58
N SER A 30 -16.92 -4.31 -6.40
CA SER A 30 -18.29 -4.10 -5.90
C SER A 30 -19.02 -3.02 -6.71
N ALA A 31 -18.34 -1.95 -7.11
CA ALA A 31 -18.91 -0.90 -7.95
C ALA A 31 -19.22 -1.39 -9.38
N LEU A 32 -18.51 -2.40 -9.86
CA LEU A 32 -18.70 -3.04 -11.19
C LEU A 32 -19.66 -4.22 -11.16
N SER A 33 -20.16 -4.63 -9.99
CA SER A 33 -20.93 -5.85 -9.83
C SER A 33 -22.41 -5.71 -10.23
N ASP A 34 -23.14 -6.83 -10.23
CA ASP A 34 -24.54 -6.96 -10.64
C ASP A 34 -25.54 -6.45 -9.57
N ARG A 35 -25.16 -6.49 -8.29
CA ARG A 35 -26.01 -6.15 -7.15
C ARG A 35 -25.22 -5.51 -6.00
N PRO A 36 -25.91 -4.89 -5.00
CA PRO A 36 -25.23 -4.26 -3.88
C PRO A 36 -24.32 -5.22 -3.10
N THR A 37 -23.24 -4.66 -2.60
CA THR A 37 -22.25 -5.34 -1.74
C THR A 37 -22.07 -4.56 -0.45
N PHE A 38 -22.04 -5.28 0.69
CA PHE A 38 -21.57 -4.73 1.95
C PHE A 38 -20.13 -5.19 2.21
N ILE A 39 -19.21 -4.24 2.36
CA ILE A 39 -17.81 -4.51 2.66
C ILE A 39 -17.59 -4.25 4.15
N ARG A 40 -17.29 -5.28 4.95
CA ARG A 40 -16.82 -5.11 6.33
C ARG A 40 -15.42 -4.54 6.29
N CYS A 41 -15.27 -3.29 6.71
CA CYS A 41 -14.02 -2.55 6.64
C CYS A 41 -14.02 -1.46 7.70
N ASN A 42 -13.07 -1.50 8.62
CA ASN A 42 -12.90 -0.50 9.66
C ASN A 42 -11.92 0.63 9.26
N ALA A 43 -11.31 0.55 8.08
CA ALA A 43 -10.39 1.57 7.59
C ALA A 43 -11.14 2.68 6.84
N ARG A 44 -10.86 3.94 7.22
CA ARG A 44 -11.35 5.13 6.52
C ARG A 44 -10.19 6.11 6.27
N SER A 45 -9.25 5.69 5.45
CA SER A 45 -8.10 6.51 5.09
C SER A 45 -8.42 7.49 3.96
N ALA A 46 -7.55 8.48 3.75
CA ALA A 46 -7.67 9.44 2.66
C ALA A 46 -7.66 8.75 1.28
N ASP A 47 -6.81 7.73 1.10
CA ASP A 47 -6.73 6.96 -0.15
C ASP A 47 -8.01 6.17 -0.44
N ILE A 48 -8.58 5.49 0.57
CA ILE A 48 -9.86 4.77 0.43
C ILE A 48 -10.99 5.76 0.10
N THR A 49 -11.02 6.90 0.78
CA THR A 49 -12.01 7.96 0.54
C THR A 49 -11.91 8.50 -0.88
N ALA A 50 -10.70 8.71 -1.41
CA ALA A 50 -10.49 9.11 -2.80
C ALA A 50 -11.08 8.10 -3.79
N THR A 51 -10.86 6.79 -3.57
CA THR A 51 -11.44 5.74 -4.41
C THR A 51 -12.98 5.73 -4.32
N VAL A 52 -13.56 5.87 -3.13
CA VAL A 52 -15.02 5.97 -2.95
C VAL A 52 -15.58 7.14 -3.75
N ASN A 53 -14.98 8.33 -3.63
CA ASN A 53 -15.42 9.53 -4.35
C ASN A 53 -15.30 9.37 -5.86
N CYS A 54 -14.21 8.81 -6.36
CA CYS A 54 -14.02 8.54 -7.78
C CYS A 54 -15.06 7.56 -8.32
N LEU A 55 -15.35 6.47 -7.61
CA LEU A 55 -16.35 5.49 -8.02
C LEU A 55 -17.78 6.07 -7.99
N ASN A 56 -18.07 6.95 -7.01
CA ASN A 56 -19.33 7.70 -6.98
C ASN A 56 -19.45 8.65 -8.18
N SER A 57 -18.36 9.31 -8.58
CA SER A 57 -18.34 10.14 -9.79
C SER A 57 -18.56 9.31 -11.06
N LEU A 58 -18.16 8.04 -11.08
CA LEU A 58 -18.43 7.10 -12.18
C LEU A 58 -19.87 6.55 -12.17
N GLY A 59 -20.66 6.81 -11.12
CA GLY A 59 -22.08 6.44 -11.05
C GLY A 59 -22.46 5.36 -10.04
N ALA A 60 -21.53 4.93 -9.18
CA ALA A 60 -21.86 4.12 -8.01
C ALA A 60 -22.55 4.97 -6.92
N ASP A 61 -23.20 4.33 -5.92
CA ASP A 61 -23.65 4.97 -4.68
C ASP A 61 -22.97 4.24 -3.51
N ILE A 62 -21.83 4.78 -3.09
CA ILE A 62 -20.96 4.20 -2.06
C ILE A 62 -20.99 5.10 -0.83
N LYS A 63 -21.24 4.50 0.35
CA LYS A 63 -21.33 5.21 1.63
C LYS A 63 -20.60 4.46 2.71
N PHE A 64 -19.85 5.19 3.52
CA PHE A 64 -19.38 4.68 4.80
C PHE A 64 -20.58 4.60 5.76
N VAL A 65 -20.76 3.45 6.35
CA VAL A 65 -21.85 3.15 7.30
C VAL A 65 -21.26 2.45 8.52
N ASP A 66 -22.07 2.24 9.53
CA ASP A 66 -21.62 1.50 10.71
C ASP A 66 -21.16 0.08 10.34
N GLY A 67 -19.98 -0.29 10.82
CA GLY A 67 -19.36 -1.59 10.56
C GLY A 67 -18.78 -1.78 9.15
N GLY A 68 -18.78 -0.75 8.26
CA GLY A 68 -18.18 -0.93 6.94
C GLY A 68 -18.57 0.07 5.85
N ILE A 69 -18.62 -0.45 4.62
CA ILE A 69 -18.91 0.34 3.42
C ILE A 69 -20.05 -0.33 2.64
N SER A 70 -21.12 0.41 2.42
CA SER A 70 -22.22 -0.01 1.56
C SER A 70 -21.94 0.44 0.13
N VAL A 71 -21.98 -0.48 -0.82
CA VAL A 71 -21.73 -0.22 -2.25
C VAL A 71 -22.95 -0.62 -3.06
N LYS A 72 -23.58 0.34 -3.73
CA LYS A 72 -24.51 0.07 -4.82
C LYS A 72 -23.75 0.25 -6.14
N PRO A 73 -23.79 -0.74 -7.04
CA PRO A 73 -22.98 -0.73 -8.26
C PRO A 73 -23.41 0.33 -9.25
N ILE A 74 -22.53 0.60 -10.21
CA ILE A 74 -22.79 1.47 -11.36
C ILE A 74 -23.87 0.82 -12.22
N LYS A 75 -25.05 1.42 -12.29
CA LYS A 75 -26.16 0.95 -13.13
C LYS A 75 -26.15 1.58 -14.51
N GLU A 76 -25.83 2.88 -14.55
CA GLU A 76 -25.81 3.68 -15.77
C GLU A 76 -24.41 4.26 -15.96
N LYS A 77 -23.82 4.00 -17.12
CA LYS A 77 -22.51 4.53 -17.47
C LYS A 77 -22.62 6.06 -17.64
N ARG A 78 -21.71 6.79 -17.02
CA ARG A 78 -21.60 8.24 -17.20
C ARG A 78 -20.90 8.54 -18.54
N LYS A 79 -21.37 9.57 -19.26
CA LYS A 79 -20.69 10.03 -20.48
C LYS A 79 -19.34 10.70 -20.14
N SER A 80 -19.30 11.42 -19.01
CA SER A 80 -18.09 12.07 -18.52
C SER A 80 -18.05 12.11 -17.00
N ALA A 81 -16.84 12.17 -16.42
CA ALA A 81 -16.62 12.27 -14.99
C ALA A 81 -15.31 13.03 -14.68
N VAL A 82 -15.25 13.65 -13.50
CA VAL A 82 -14.01 14.16 -12.91
C VAL A 82 -13.68 13.32 -11.70
N LEU A 83 -12.48 12.73 -11.68
CA LEU A 83 -12.00 11.83 -10.64
C LEU A 83 -10.84 12.48 -9.89
N ASP A 84 -11.11 13.00 -8.69
CA ASP A 84 -10.06 13.49 -7.81
C ASP A 84 -9.44 12.31 -7.05
N CYS A 85 -8.27 11.92 -7.48
CA CYS A 85 -7.49 10.83 -6.89
C CYS A 85 -6.74 11.24 -5.63
N ASN A 86 -6.81 12.51 -5.21
CA ASN A 86 -5.98 13.07 -4.14
C ASN A 86 -4.50 12.72 -4.39
N GLU A 87 -3.82 12.07 -3.46
CA GLU A 87 -2.43 11.58 -3.64
C GLU A 87 -2.35 10.07 -3.91
N SER A 88 -3.49 9.39 -4.13
CA SER A 88 -3.59 7.95 -4.23
C SER A 88 -3.17 7.40 -5.60
N GLY A 89 -1.97 6.83 -5.67
CA GLY A 89 -1.49 6.13 -6.87
C GLY A 89 -2.29 4.87 -7.20
N SER A 90 -2.88 4.21 -6.21
CA SER A 90 -3.76 3.05 -6.45
C SER A 90 -5.05 3.50 -7.14
N THR A 91 -5.66 4.58 -6.66
CA THR A 91 -6.91 5.10 -7.23
C THR A 91 -6.76 5.42 -8.72
N ILE A 92 -5.76 6.24 -9.08
CA ILE A 92 -5.61 6.61 -10.50
C ILE A 92 -5.25 5.41 -11.39
N ARG A 93 -4.27 4.57 -10.97
CA ARG A 93 -3.79 3.48 -11.82
C ARG A 93 -4.78 2.34 -11.98
N PHE A 94 -5.67 2.15 -10.99
CA PHE A 94 -6.75 1.17 -11.12
C PHE A 94 -7.91 1.72 -11.95
N LEU A 95 -8.27 3.00 -11.76
CA LEU A 95 -9.44 3.57 -12.38
C LEU A 95 -9.22 4.08 -13.81
N LEU A 96 -7.98 4.34 -14.24
CA LEU A 96 -7.69 4.69 -15.64
C LEU A 96 -8.22 3.63 -16.62
N PRO A 97 -7.83 2.33 -16.52
CA PRO A 97 -8.37 1.31 -17.40
C PRO A 97 -9.87 1.04 -17.18
N VAL A 98 -10.33 1.12 -15.93
CA VAL A 98 -11.76 0.91 -15.60
C VAL A 98 -12.63 1.98 -16.26
N ALA A 99 -12.29 3.25 -16.13
CA ALA A 99 -13.05 4.34 -16.77
C ALA A 99 -13.07 4.21 -18.30
N ALA A 100 -11.94 3.83 -18.90
CA ALA A 100 -11.85 3.57 -20.35
C ALA A 100 -12.70 2.36 -20.78
N SER A 101 -12.76 1.29 -20.00
CA SER A 101 -13.61 0.12 -20.30
C SER A 101 -15.10 0.41 -20.15
N LEU A 102 -15.45 1.42 -19.34
CA LEU A 102 -16.83 1.92 -19.23
C LEU A 102 -17.20 2.88 -20.37
N GLY A 103 -16.23 3.34 -21.18
CA GLY A 103 -16.45 4.34 -22.23
C GLY A 103 -16.73 5.74 -21.65
N THR A 104 -16.26 6.03 -20.42
CA THR A 104 -16.48 7.32 -19.77
C THR A 104 -15.31 8.26 -20.08
N ASN A 105 -15.60 9.43 -20.71
CA ASN A 105 -14.61 10.48 -20.87
C ASN A 105 -14.25 11.05 -19.48
N THR A 106 -13.01 10.93 -19.07
CA THR A 106 -12.67 11.17 -17.68
C THR A 106 -11.49 12.12 -17.53
N GLU A 107 -11.63 13.09 -16.63
CA GLU A 107 -10.54 13.95 -16.16
C GLU A 107 -10.07 13.45 -14.79
N PHE A 108 -8.78 13.10 -14.68
CA PHE A 108 -8.15 12.69 -13.44
C PHE A 108 -7.36 13.87 -12.85
N THR A 109 -7.70 14.23 -11.63
CA THR A 109 -6.99 15.23 -10.83
C THR A 109 -6.31 14.59 -9.63
N GLY A 110 -5.37 15.32 -9.02
CA GLY A 110 -4.67 14.85 -7.82
C GLY A 110 -3.61 15.83 -7.36
N GLY A 111 -3.08 15.59 -6.17
CA GLY A 111 -2.14 16.45 -5.49
C GLY A 111 -0.82 15.78 -5.09
N GLY A 112 -0.02 16.50 -4.29
CA GLY A 112 1.26 16.02 -3.80
C GLY A 112 2.18 15.58 -4.94
N ARG A 113 2.83 14.44 -4.78
CA ARG A 113 3.69 13.85 -5.83
C ARG A 113 2.95 13.01 -6.86
N LEU A 114 1.61 12.88 -6.78
CA LEU A 114 0.88 12.03 -7.73
C LEU A 114 1.11 12.46 -9.20
N PRO A 115 1.15 13.75 -9.55
CA PRO A 115 1.43 14.20 -10.91
C PRO A 115 2.81 13.81 -11.46
N GLU A 116 3.78 13.58 -10.59
CA GLU A 116 5.16 13.21 -10.96
C GLU A 116 5.32 11.68 -11.14
N ARG A 117 4.38 10.90 -10.63
CA ARG A 117 4.47 9.43 -10.65
C ARG A 117 4.13 8.90 -12.03
N PRO A 118 4.95 7.97 -12.59
CA PRO A 118 4.77 7.51 -13.96
C PRO A 118 3.44 6.79 -14.18
N LEU A 119 2.84 7.05 -15.34
CA LEU A 119 1.71 6.28 -15.89
C LEU A 119 2.17 5.35 -17.04
N SER A 120 3.36 5.57 -17.58
CA SER A 120 4.01 4.66 -18.55
C SER A 120 4.50 3.37 -17.86
N PRO A 121 4.37 2.18 -18.47
CA PRO A 121 3.90 1.91 -19.84
C PRO A 121 2.37 1.68 -19.94
N LEU A 122 1.59 1.85 -18.87
CA LEU A 122 0.14 1.65 -18.92
C LEU A 122 -0.52 2.57 -19.97
N ARG A 123 -0.11 3.85 -20.00
CA ARG A 123 -0.67 4.83 -20.93
C ARG A 123 -0.50 4.36 -22.37
N GLU A 124 0.71 4.01 -22.79
CA GLU A 124 1.01 3.60 -24.16
C GLU A 124 0.23 2.35 -24.57
N GLN A 125 0.01 1.43 -23.63
CA GLN A 125 -0.80 0.25 -23.88
C GLN A 125 -2.30 0.61 -24.04
N MET A 126 -2.80 1.54 -23.26
CA MET A 126 -4.18 2.02 -23.40
C MET A 126 -4.36 2.82 -24.71
N GLU A 127 -3.37 3.65 -25.09
CA GLU A 127 -3.38 4.39 -26.37
C GLU A 127 -3.40 3.44 -27.58
N ALA A 128 -2.59 2.37 -27.55
CA ALA A 128 -2.58 1.34 -28.58
C ALA A 128 -3.92 0.59 -28.69
N HIS A 129 -4.76 0.68 -27.67
CA HIS A 129 -6.07 0.04 -27.58
C HIS A 129 -7.25 1.04 -27.57
N GLY A 130 -7.11 2.16 -28.27
CA GLY A 130 -8.21 3.07 -28.59
C GLY A 130 -8.48 4.19 -27.59
N VAL A 131 -7.69 4.32 -26.53
CA VAL A 131 -7.83 5.41 -25.55
C VAL A 131 -6.95 6.59 -25.95
N VAL A 132 -7.50 7.79 -25.89
CA VAL A 132 -6.77 9.03 -26.20
C VAL A 132 -6.48 9.77 -24.89
N PHE A 133 -5.21 10.07 -24.62
CA PHE A 133 -4.77 10.86 -23.48
C PHE A 133 -4.52 12.32 -23.87
N SER A 134 -4.99 13.28 -23.06
CA SER A 134 -4.80 14.71 -23.28
C SER A 134 -4.85 15.48 -21.95
N PRO A 135 -3.92 16.41 -21.65
CA PRO A 135 -2.63 16.52 -22.31
C PRO A 135 -1.69 15.35 -22.00
N ILE A 136 -0.64 15.19 -22.79
CA ILE A 136 0.35 14.13 -22.58
C ILE A 136 1.32 14.59 -21.49
N ASN A 137 1.55 13.74 -20.46
CA ASN A 137 2.52 13.96 -19.36
C ASN A 137 2.28 15.23 -18.52
N VAL A 138 1.05 15.73 -18.48
CA VAL A 138 0.65 16.89 -17.67
C VAL A 138 -0.60 16.53 -16.88
N PHE A 139 -0.66 16.92 -15.60
CA PHE A 139 -1.86 16.85 -14.79
C PHE A 139 -2.67 18.15 -14.90
N PRO A 140 -4.01 18.10 -14.93
CA PRO A 140 -4.87 16.91 -14.89
C PRO A 140 -4.79 16.07 -16.18
N VAL A 141 -4.88 14.74 -16.05
CA VAL A 141 -4.89 13.80 -17.17
C VAL A 141 -6.32 13.57 -17.62
N LYS A 142 -6.59 13.72 -18.92
CA LYS A 142 -7.89 13.40 -19.53
C LYS A 142 -7.75 12.16 -20.40
N ILE A 143 -8.74 11.29 -20.32
CA ILE A 143 -8.89 10.16 -21.22
C ILE A 143 -10.22 10.26 -21.97
N ASN A 144 -10.18 9.94 -23.26
CA ASN A 144 -11.34 9.84 -24.13
C ASN A 144 -11.24 8.57 -24.96
N GLY A 145 -12.34 8.14 -25.52
CA GLY A 145 -12.42 6.91 -26.29
C GLY A 145 -12.77 5.71 -25.43
N GLU A 146 -13.01 4.59 -26.07
CA GLU A 146 -13.35 3.32 -25.44
C GLU A 146 -12.20 2.34 -25.63
N MET A 147 -11.79 1.68 -24.55
CA MET A 147 -10.72 0.69 -24.62
C MET A 147 -11.22 -0.57 -25.31
N ILE A 148 -10.45 -1.06 -26.29
CA ILE A 148 -10.71 -2.32 -26.99
C ILE A 148 -9.86 -3.46 -26.43
N SER A 149 -10.38 -4.69 -26.55
CA SER A 149 -9.67 -5.91 -26.18
C SER A 149 -8.45 -6.19 -27.07
N GLY A 150 -7.48 -6.94 -26.56
CA GLY A 150 -6.28 -7.30 -27.31
C GLY A 150 -5.13 -7.74 -26.41
N GLU A 151 -3.90 -7.61 -26.91
CA GLU A 151 -2.69 -7.98 -26.20
C GLU A 151 -2.02 -6.75 -25.60
N PHE A 152 -1.90 -6.74 -24.28
CA PHE A 152 -1.26 -5.68 -23.49
C PHE A 152 0.09 -6.19 -22.98
N THR A 153 1.14 -5.41 -23.19
CA THR A 153 2.50 -5.78 -22.75
C THR A 153 2.99 -4.80 -21.68
N ILE A 154 3.21 -5.29 -20.46
CA ILE A 154 3.59 -4.48 -19.30
C ILE A 154 4.92 -4.97 -18.72
N LYS A 155 5.87 -4.06 -18.48
CA LYS A 155 7.08 -4.36 -17.70
C LYS A 155 6.71 -4.63 -16.25
N GLY A 156 7.09 -5.81 -15.72
CA GLY A 156 6.70 -6.26 -14.38
C GLY A 156 7.42 -5.55 -13.24
N ASN A 157 8.53 -4.86 -13.53
CA ASN A 157 9.36 -4.17 -12.54
C ASN A 157 9.05 -2.68 -12.33
N ILE A 158 8.01 -2.12 -12.98
CA ILE A 158 7.65 -0.71 -12.81
C ILE A 158 6.56 -0.56 -11.76
N SER A 159 5.40 -1.18 -12.00
CA SER A 159 4.29 -1.14 -11.02
C SER A 159 3.30 -2.27 -11.24
N SER A 160 3.07 -3.09 -10.23
CA SER A 160 1.99 -4.08 -10.22
C SER A 160 0.58 -3.45 -10.30
N GLN A 161 0.46 -2.14 -10.01
CA GLN A 161 -0.80 -1.42 -10.11
C GLN A 161 -1.29 -1.29 -11.55
N PHE A 162 -0.40 -1.26 -12.55
CA PHE A 162 -0.77 -1.24 -13.95
C PHE A 162 -1.46 -2.54 -14.36
N ILE A 163 -0.88 -3.68 -13.95
CA ILE A 163 -1.46 -5.01 -14.19
C ILE A 163 -2.81 -5.12 -13.48
N THR A 164 -2.87 -4.68 -12.22
CA THR A 164 -4.13 -4.68 -11.44
C THR A 164 -5.24 -3.87 -12.10
N GLY A 165 -4.94 -2.67 -12.59
CA GLY A 165 -5.92 -1.83 -13.29
C GLY A 165 -6.47 -2.50 -14.56
N LEU A 166 -5.61 -3.10 -15.36
CA LEU A 166 -6.00 -3.88 -16.55
C LEU A 166 -6.82 -5.11 -16.15
N LEU A 167 -6.44 -5.86 -15.11
CA LEU A 167 -7.19 -7.02 -14.63
C LEU A 167 -8.63 -6.66 -14.20
N PHE A 168 -8.88 -5.45 -13.69
CA PHE A 168 -10.23 -4.99 -13.38
C PHE A 168 -11.03 -4.58 -14.63
N ALA A 169 -10.37 -4.06 -15.65
CA ALA A 169 -11.03 -3.48 -16.79
C ALA A 169 -11.34 -4.50 -17.91
N LEU A 170 -10.37 -5.38 -18.22
CA LEU A 170 -10.43 -6.26 -19.38
C LEU A 170 -11.57 -7.28 -19.36
N PRO A 171 -12.03 -7.80 -18.20
CA PRO A 171 -13.21 -8.66 -18.17
C PRO A 171 -14.49 -8.01 -18.72
N LEU A 172 -14.59 -6.67 -18.67
CA LEU A 172 -15.76 -5.91 -19.11
C LEU A 172 -15.83 -5.74 -20.63
N LEU A 173 -14.72 -5.94 -21.35
CA LEU A 173 -14.63 -5.74 -22.79
C LEU A 173 -15.27 -6.90 -23.55
N ASN A 174 -15.77 -6.65 -24.75
CA ASN A 174 -16.50 -7.67 -25.53
C ASN A 174 -15.61 -8.82 -26.03
N GLY A 175 -14.31 -8.57 -26.27
CA GLY A 175 -13.36 -9.56 -26.77
C GLY A 175 -12.39 -10.05 -25.69
N ASN A 176 -11.75 -11.17 -25.95
CA ASN A 176 -10.72 -11.70 -25.06
C ASN A 176 -9.47 -10.82 -25.07
N SER A 177 -8.77 -10.80 -23.94
CA SER A 177 -7.52 -10.04 -23.79
C SER A 177 -6.41 -10.89 -23.17
N ILE A 178 -5.17 -10.48 -23.41
CA ILE A 178 -3.98 -11.07 -22.81
C ILE A 178 -3.14 -9.95 -22.20
N ILE A 179 -2.69 -10.12 -20.97
CA ILE A 179 -1.65 -9.27 -20.37
C ILE A 179 -0.36 -10.06 -20.37
N ASN A 180 0.62 -9.66 -21.18
CA ASN A 180 1.97 -10.19 -21.21
C ASN A 180 2.84 -9.38 -20.25
N VAL A 181 3.39 -10.01 -19.21
CA VAL A 181 4.25 -9.34 -18.24
C VAL A 181 5.71 -9.65 -18.54
N ILE A 182 6.48 -8.62 -18.87
CA ILE A 182 7.92 -8.76 -19.13
C ILE A 182 8.64 -8.86 -17.77
N PRO A 183 9.40 -9.94 -17.51
CA PRO A 183 10.18 -10.10 -16.27
C PRO A 183 11.27 -9.01 -16.11
N PRO A 184 11.74 -8.78 -14.85
CA PRO A 184 11.30 -9.42 -13.62
C PRO A 184 9.93 -8.93 -13.16
N VAL A 185 9.13 -9.80 -12.53
CA VAL A 185 7.84 -9.45 -11.94
C VAL A 185 8.04 -9.12 -10.47
N GLU A 186 7.89 -7.87 -10.12
CA GLU A 186 8.04 -7.39 -8.76
C GLU A 186 6.68 -7.02 -8.13
N SER A 187 6.62 -7.07 -6.79
CA SER A 187 5.35 -6.91 -6.06
C SER A 187 4.27 -7.89 -6.53
N ARG A 188 4.65 -9.10 -6.85
CA ARG A 188 3.75 -10.19 -7.25
C ARG A 188 2.58 -10.38 -6.29
N PRO A 189 2.75 -10.33 -4.96
CA PRO A 189 1.65 -10.50 -4.01
C PRO A 189 0.47 -9.55 -4.25
N TYR A 190 0.69 -8.33 -4.74
CA TYR A 190 -0.40 -7.41 -5.05
C TYR A 190 -1.21 -7.83 -6.29
N ILE A 191 -0.58 -8.54 -7.23
CA ILE A 191 -1.30 -9.16 -8.37
C ILE A 191 -2.14 -10.33 -7.84
N ASP A 192 -1.58 -11.16 -6.97
CA ASP A 192 -2.28 -12.30 -6.36
C ASP A 192 -3.50 -11.84 -5.54
N MET A 193 -3.40 -10.74 -4.78
CA MET A 193 -4.54 -10.10 -4.13
C MET A 193 -5.64 -9.74 -5.13
N THR A 194 -5.26 -9.22 -6.30
CA THR A 194 -6.23 -8.87 -7.36
C THR A 194 -6.91 -10.09 -7.93
N LEU A 195 -6.14 -11.14 -8.24
CA LEU A 195 -6.69 -12.39 -8.76
C LEU A 195 -7.65 -13.05 -7.76
N ASN A 196 -7.32 -13.03 -6.47
CA ASN A 196 -8.20 -13.54 -5.41
C ASN A 196 -9.49 -12.72 -5.31
N THR A 197 -9.40 -11.39 -5.40
CA THR A 197 -10.59 -10.53 -5.38
C THR A 197 -11.47 -10.77 -6.60
N LEU A 198 -10.89 -10.87 -7.79
CA LEU A 198 -11.61 -11.19 -9.03
C LEU A 198 -12.34 -12.53 -8.93
N LYS A 199 -11.68 -13.56 -8.41
CA LYS A 199 -12.27 -14.89 -8.18
C LYS A 199 -13.46 -14.83 -7.22
N LYS A 200 -13.36 -14.05 -6.12
CA LYS A 200 -14.46 -13.84 -5.16
C LYS A 200 -15.71 -13.24 -5.85
N PHE A 201 -15.52 -12.47 -6.91
CA PHE A 201 -16.59 -11.83 -7.69
C PHE A 201 -16.90 -12.54 -9.03
N GLY A 202 -16.52 -13.80 -9.15
CA GLY A 202 -16.90 -14.67 -10.27
C GLY A 202 -16.16 -14.41 -11.59
N ILE A 203 -15.07 -13.62 -11.56
CA ILE A 203 -14.25 -13.35 -12.75
C ILE A 203 -13.19 -14.43 -12.92
N THR A 204 -13.11 -14.94 -14.14
CA THR A 204 -12.12 -15.94 -14.54
C THR A 204 -10.94 -15.26 -15.21
N VAL A 205 -9.74 -15.55 -14.70
CA VAL A 205 -8.46 -15.20 -15.30
C VAL A 205 -7.61 -16.47 -15.31
N THR A 206 -7.05 -16.83 -16.46
CA THR A 206 -6.13 -17.96 -16.56
C THR A 206 -4.71 -17.45 -16.67
N GLU A 207 -3.87 -17.84 -15.71
CA GLU A 207 -2.46 -17.52 -15.73
C GLU A 207 -1.66 -18.65 -16.37
N LYS A 208 -0.76 -18.30 -17.28
CA LYS A 208 0.23 -19.22 -17.86
C LYS A 208 1.57 -18.50 -17.96
N SER A 209 2.57 -18.99 -17.24
CA SER A 209 3.87 -18.34 -17.13
C SER A 209 3.73 -16.89 -16.64
N ASN A 210 4.17 -15.92 -17.44
CA ASN A 210 4.06 -14.48 -17.13
C ASN A 210 2.93 -13.79 -17.91
N SER A 211 1.90 -14.54 -18.35
CA SER A 211 0.77 -13.99 -19.09
C SER A 211 -0.53 -14.33 -18.40
N PHE A 212 -1.46 -13.38 -18.42
CA PHE A 212 -2.82 -13.54 -17.93
C PHE A 212 -3.77 -13.51 -19.13
N PHE A 213 -4.52 -14.58 -19.35
CA PHE A 213 -5.59 -14.65 -20.31
C PHE A 213 -6.91 -14.29 -19.64
N ILE A 214 -7.62 -13.32 -20.18
CA ILE A 214 -8.87 -12.77 -19.66
C ILE A 214 -9.96 -12.92 -20.72
N PRO A 215 -10.92 -13.85 -20.58
CA PRO A 215 -12.12 -13.86 -21.40
C PRO A 215 -12.88 -12.55 -21.26
N GLY A 216 -13.38 -12.01 -22.36
CA GLY A 216 -14.20 -10.81 -22.36
C GLY A 216 -15.68 -11.08 -22.07
N GLY A 217 -16.47 -10.02 -21.93
CA GLY A 217 -17.92 -10.10 -21.70
C GLY A 217 -18.31 -10.69 -20.34
N GLN A 218 -17.39 -10.74 -19.39
CA GLN A 218 -17.65 -11.24 -18.03
C GLN A 218 -18.45 -10.23 -17.22
N LYS A 219 -19.19 -10.73 -16.24
CA LYS A 219 -19.98 -9.92 -15.30
C LYS A 219 -19.49 -10.18 -13.89
N TYR A 220 -19.22 -9.11 -13.16
CA TYR A 220 -18.90 -9.20 -11.75
C TYR A 220 -20.14 -9.59 -10.95
N ALA A 221 -20.06 -10.68 -10.20
CA ALA A 221 -21.14 -11.20 -9.36
C ALA A 221 -20.83 -10.87 -7.88
N SER A 222 -21.67 -10.02 -7.27
CA SER A 222 -21.50 -9.70 -5.86
C SER A 222 -21.86 -10.90 -4.97
N PRO A 223 -21.01 -11.28 -3.99
CA PRO A 223 -21.37 -12.27 -2.98
C PRO A 223 -22.33 -11.72 -1.89
N GLY A 224 -22.71 -10.43 -1.97
CA GLY A 224 -23.58 -9.74 -1.01
C GLY A 224 -22.79 -9.11 0.13
N THR A 225 -22.03 -9.89 0.88
CA THR A 225 -21.15 -9.39 1.94
C THR A 225 -19.75 -9.94 1.75
N VAL A 226 -18.75 -9.07 1.90
CA VAL A 226 -17.33 -9.43 1.89
C VAL A 226 -16.62 -8.77 3.07
N GLU A 227 -15.51 -9.34 3.48
CA GLU A 227 -14.66 -8.80 4.54
C GLU A 227 -13.33 -8.37 3.95
N SER A 228 -12.89 -7.16 4.31
CA SER A 228 -11.54 -6.70 4.02
C SER A 228 -10.59 -7.31 5.04
N GLU A 229 -9.53 -7.95 4.56
CA GLU A 229 -8.52 -8.57 5.42
C GLU A 229 -7.82 -7.55 6.31
N GLY A 230 -7.23 -7.99 7.43
CA GLY A 230 -6.34 -7.16 8.24
C GLY A 230 -5.10 -6.71 7.44
N ASP A 231 -4.63 -5.50 7.70
CA ASP A 231 -3.53 -4.87 6.95
C ASP A 231 -2.16 -5.29 7.50
N TRP A 232 -1.50 -6.19 6.78
CA TRP A 232 -0.16 -6.63 7.13
C TRP A 232 0.88 -5.51 7.01
N SER A 233 0.71 -4.60 6.05
CA SER A 233 1.63 -3.48 5.85
C SER A 233 1.62 -2.51 7.03
N ASN A 234 0.42 -2.16 7.53
CA ASN A 234 0.27 -1.27 8.69
C ASN A 234 0.58 -1.99 10.01
N SER A 235 0.20 -3.27 10.13
CA SER A 235 0.49 -4.07 11.33
C SER A 235 1.98 -4.33 11.53
N ALA A 236 2.76 -4.34 10.46
CA ALA A 236 4.21 -4.51 10.51
C ALA A 236 4.91 -3.48 11.43
N PHE A 237 4.37 -2.27 11.55
CA PHE A 237 4.93 -1.24 12.43
C PHE A 237 4.80 -1.64 13.90
N PHE A 238 3.65 -2.16 14.32
CA PHE A 238 3.44 -2.60 15.70
C PHE A 238 4.10 -3.94 16.02
N LEU A 239 4.14 -4.87 15.06
CA LEU A 239 4.92 -6.12 15.21
C LEU A 239 6.41 -5.81 15.42
N THR A 240 6.96 -4.88 14.64
CA THR A 240 8.34 -4.41 14.81
C THR A 240 8.53 -3.66 16.14
N ALA A 241 7.56 -2.85 16.58
CA ALA A 241 7.59 -2.21 17.89
C ALA A 241 7.76 -3.23 19.03
N GLY A 242 7.07 -4.38 18.94
CA GLY A 242 7.27 -5.51 19.85
C GLY A 242 8.69 -6.07 19.81
N ALA A 243 9.23 -6.28 18.59
CA ALA A 243 10.56 -6.83 18.38
C ALA A 243 11.69 -5.97 18.92
N VAL A 244 11.58 -4.62 18.80
CA VAL A 244 12.67 -3.70 19.17
C VAL A 244 12.65 -3.29 20.63
N SER A 245 11.48 -3.25 21.30
CA SER A 245 11.44 -2.65 22.63
C SER A 245 10.60 -3.34 23.70
N GLY A 246 9.76 -4.35 23.34
CA GLY A 246 8.88 -4.91 24.36
C GLY A 246 8.12 -6.17 23.95
N ARG A 247 6.79 -6.11 24.05
CA ARG A 247 5.89 -7.20 23.64
C ARG A 247 4.59 -6.60 23.08
N VAL A 248 4.31 -6.88 21.84
CA VAL A 248 3.07 -6.43 21.19
C VAL A 248 2.33 -7.63 20.59
N THR A 249 1.03 -7.68 20.83
CA THR A 249 0.11 -8.62 20.20
C THR A 249 -0.74 -7.89 19.17
N VAL A 250 -0.81 -8.41 17.96
CA VAL A 250 -1.70 -7.91 16.90
C VAL A 250 -2.74 -8.98 16.61
N THR A 251 -4.02 -8.61 16.71
CA THR A 251 -5.16 -9.46 16.38
C THR A 251 -5.74 -9.11 15.01
N GLY A 252 -6.55 -9.99 14.42
CA GLY A 252 -7.26 -9.74 13.16
C GLY A 252 -6.41 -9.90 11.90
N LEU A 253 -5.22 -10.49 12.00
CA LEU A 253 -4.38 -10.84 10.85
C LEU A 253 -4.60 -12.31 10.44
N ASP A 254 -4.73 -12.54 9.13
CA ASP A 254 -4.78 -13.88 8.55
C ASP A 254 -3.41 -14.30 8.04
N VAL A 255 -2.81 -15.32 8.65
CA VAL A 255 -1.51 -15.87 8.22
C VAL A 255 -1.57 -16.59 6.87
N SER A 256 -2.77 -16.97 6.41
CA SER A 256 -2.98 -17.55 5.08
C SER A 256 -3.07 -16.49 3.96
N SER A 257 -3.17 -15.21 4.33
CA SER A 257 -3.26 -14.08 3.39
C SER A 257 -2.14 -14.10 2.36
N VAL A 258 -2.48 -13.67 1.15
CA VAL A 258 -1.51 -13.47 0.06
C VAL A 258 -0.82 -12.10 0.12
N GLN A 259 -1.12 -11.25 1.11
CA GLN A 259 -0.41 -9.99 1.30
C GLN A 259 1.09 -10.25 1.52
N GLY A 260 1.95 -9.66 0.67
CA GLY A 260 3.39 -9.89 0.71
C GLY A 260 4.03 -9.46 2.02
N ASP A 261 3.50 -8.40 2.61
CA ASP A 261 4.05 -7.79 3.82
C ASP A 261 3.89 -8.67 5.08
N LYS A 262 3.16 -9.80 5.01
CA LYS A 262 3.22 -10.83 6.08
C LYS A 262 4.64 -11.40 6.25
N GLN A 263 5.53 -11.21 5.26
CA GLN A 263 6.93 -11.59 5.34
C GLN A 263 7.67 -10.90 6.50
N ILE A 264 7.11 -9.84 7.06
CA ILE A 264 7.64 -9.20 8.29
C ILE A 264 7.86 -10.22 9.42
N LEU A 265 7.00 -11.25 9.56
CA LEU A 265 7.17 -12.29 10.58
C LEU A 265 8.44 -13.12 10.37
N THR A 266 8.69 -13.51 9.12
CA THR A 266 9.91 -14.26 8.77
C THR A 266 11.14 -13.40 9.03
N ILE A 267 11.12 -12.14 8.57
CA ILE A 267 12.22 -11.19 8.74
C ILE A 267 12.53 -10.97 10.23
N LEU A 268 11.53 -10.62 11.03
CA LEU A 268 11.74 -10.37 12.46
C LEU A 268 12.21 -11.62 13.21
N LYS A 269 11.72 -12.81 12.81
CA LYS A 269 12.18 -14.08 13.38
C LYS A 269 13.63 -14.38 13.00
N GLU A 270 13.99 -14.18 11.74
CA GLU A 270 15.38 -14.34 11.27
C GLU A 270 16.32 -13.32 11.92
N MET A 271 15.84 -12.10 12.21
CA MET A 271 16.60 -11.13 12.97
C MET A 271 16.75 -11.49 14.46
N GLY A 272 16.00 -12.46 14.99
CA GLY A 272 16.13 -12.91 16.39
C GLY A 272 14.99 -12.49 17.32
N ALA A 273 13.88 -11.93 16.81
CA ALA A 273 12.69 -11.66 17.63
C ALA A 273 11.96 -12.95 18.03
N GLU A 274 11.35 -12.96 19.21
CA GLU A 274 10.49 -14.05 19.65
C GLU A 274 9.07 -13.84 19.09
N ILE A 275 8.58 -14.82 18.31
CA ILE A 275 7.26 -14.74 17.69
C ILE A 275 6.40 -15.93 18.07
N THR A 276 5.19 -15.65 18.53
CA THR A 276 4.14 -16.64 18.78
C THR A 276 2.95 -16.33 17.88
N VAL A 277 2.49 -17.33 17.13
CA VAL A 277 1.30 -17.25 16.28
C VAL A 277 0.23 -18.15 16.87
N GLU A 278 -0.89 -17.58 17.23
CA GLU A 278 -2.07 -18.28 17.74
C GLU A 278 -3.25 -18.00 16.80
N GLN A 279 -4.36 -18.72 17.00
CA GLN A 279 -5.54 -18.50 16.16
C GLN A 279 -6.06 -17.06 16.33
N GLY A 280 -5.90 -16.24 15.25
CA GLY A 280 -6.38 -14.85 15.20
C GLY A 280 -5.50 -13.84 15.91
N SER A 281 -4.33 -14.21 16.47
CA SER A 281 -3.39 -13.29 17.11
C SER A 281 -1.93 -13.63 16.85
N ILE A 282 -1.11 -12.60 16.79
CA ILE A 282 0.34 -12.69 16.59
C ILE A 282 1.01 -11.86 17.66
N THR A 283 1.82 -12.50 18.50
CA THR A 283 2.60 -11.83 19.51
C THR A 283 4.08 -11.80 19.10
N VAL A 284 4.64 -10.61 19.08
CA VAL A 284 6.10 -10.39 18.89
C VAL A 284 6.69 -9.78 20.14
N LYS A 285 7.79 -10.38 20.61
CA LYS A 285 8.56 -9.89 21.74
C LYS A 285 9.98 -9.55 21.31
N LYS A 286 10.56 -8.62 22.05
CA LYS A 286 11.97 -8.28 21.91
C LYS A 286 12.83 -9.53 22.11
N GLY A 287 13.72 -9.76 21.14
CA GLY A 287 14.79 -10.74 21.19
C GLY A 287 16.15 -10.08 21.05
N ASP A 288 17.15 -10.88 20.78
CA ASP A 288 18.50 -10.40 20.48
C ASP A 288 18.65 -10.20 18.97
N LEU A 289 18.25 -9.00 18.53
CA LEU A 289 18.19 -8.68 17.10
C LEU A 289 19.58 -8.56 16.48
N HIS A 290 19.76 -9.16 15.31
CA HIS A 290 20.98 -9.10 14.52
C HIS A 290 20.71 -8.80 13.05
N GLY A 291 21.75 -8.40 12.32
CA GLY A 291 21.65 -8.06 10.89
C GLY A 291 21.42 -9.26 10.00
N ILE A 292 20.70 -9.05 8.91
CA ILE A 292 20.38 -10.06 7.87
C ILE A 292 20.35 -9.46 6.47
N ASN A 293 20.37 -10.30 5.43
CA ASN A 293 20.16 -9.89 4.04
C ASN A 293 18.68 -9.99 3.67
N ILE A 294 18.14 -8.94 3.04
CA ILE A 294 16.70 -8.83 2.72
C ILE A 294 16.52 -8.40 1.26
N ASP A 295 15.74 -9.19 0.51
CA ASP A 295 15.27 -8.80 -0.82
C ASP A 295 13.89 -8.13 -0.72
N ALA A 296 13.84 -6.84 -1.01
CA ALA A 296 12.63 -6.01 -0.87
C ALA A 296 11.74 -5.97 -2.13
N ARG A 297 12.08 -6.68 -3.21
CA ARG A 297 11.34 -6.63 -4.49
C ARG A 297 9.85 -6.91 -4.34
N ASN A 298 9.45 -7.80 -3.43
CA ASN A 298 8.06 -8.16 -3.18
C ASN A 298 7.43 -7.47 -1.96
N ILE A 299 8.23 -6.78 -1.15
CA ILE A 299 7.83 -6.14 0.12
C ILE A 299 8.34 -4.69 0.24
N PRO A 300 8.27 -3.89 -0.82
CA PRO A 300 8.85 -2.54 -0.81
C PRO A 300 8.29 -1.65 0.31
N ASP A 301 7.07 -1.92 0.72
CA ASP A 301 6.38 -1.14 1.73
C ASP A 301 6.86 -1.42 3.16
N LEU A 302 7.58 -2.52 3.40
CA LEU A 302 8.21 -2.86 4.68
C LEU A 302 9.57 -2.18 4.88
N VAL A 303 10.24 -1.68 3.84
CA VAL A 303 11.62 -1.16 3.95
C VAL A 303 11.77 -0.10 5.04
N PRO A 304 10.89 0.90 5.21
CA PRO A 304 11.05 1.87 6.31
C PRO A 304 11.05 1.22 7.69
N ILE A 305 10.16 0.27 7.94
CA ILE A 305 10.06 -0.34 9.28
C ILE A 305 11.12 -1.44 9.51
N ILE A 306 11.53 -2.15 8.48
CA ILE A 306 12.68 -3.08 8.55
C ILE A 306 13.96 -2.32 8.86
N SER A 307 14.13 -1.11 8.31
CA SER A 307 15.29 -0.26 8.61
C SER A 307 15.31 0.18 10.07
N VAL A 308 14.16 0.31 10.72
CA VAL A 308 14.07 0.54 12.17
C VAL A 308 14.51 -0.69 12.97
N ALA A 309 14.06 -1.89 12.57
CA ALA A 309 14.51 -3.13 13.19
C ALA A 309 16.04 -3.30 13.06
N ALA A 310 16.58 -3.00 11.87
CA ALA A 310 18.02 -3.04 11.61
C ALA A 310 18.80 -2.03 12.47
N ALA A 311 18.30 -0.79 12.61
CA ALA A 311 18.91 0.22 13.48
C ALA A 311 18.89 -0.18 14.97
N ALA A 312 17.95 -1.04 15.38
CA ALA A 312 17.83 -1.58 16.73
C ALA A 312 18.63 -2.87 16.94
N ALA A 313 19.29 -3.41 15.93
CA ALA A 313 20.05 -4.66 16.02
C ALA A 313 21.29 -4.48 16.92
N ASN A 314 21.58 -5.51 17.70
CA ASN A 314 22.71 -5.54 18.63
C ASN A 314 24.01 -5.95 17.95
N ASP A 315 23.91 -6.63 16.78
CA ASP A 315 25.06 -7.19 16.06
C ASP A 315 24.79 -7.30 14.56
N GLY A 316 25.85 -7.38 13.77
CA GLY A 316 25.82 -7.63 12.33
C GLY A 316 25.43 -6.42 11.48
N GLU A 317 25.38 -6.68 10.19
CA GLU A 317 24.98 -5.74 9.13
C GLU A 317 23.66 -6.21 8.50
N THR A 318 22.74 -5.27 8.28
CA THR A 318 21.53 -5.54 7.48
C THR A 318 21.68 -4.94 6.09
N VAL A 319 21.59 -5.80 5.07
CA VAL A 319 21.63 -5.40 3.66
C VAL A 319 20.25 -5.56 3.05
N ILE A 320 19.66 -4.44 2.62
CA ILE A 320 18.36 -4.41 1.92
C ILE A 320 18.63 -4.13 0.45
N THR A 321 18.18 -5.04 -0.43
CA THR A 321 18.33 -4.94 -1.90
C THR A 321 16.97 -4.94 -2.59
N GLY A 322 16.95 -4.67 -3.91
CA GLY A 322 15.72 -4.73 -4.72
C GLY A 322 14.69 -3.64 -4.35
N ALA A 323 15.13 -2.51 -3.83
CA ALA A 323 14.28 -1.42 -3.35
C ALA A 323 14.26 -0.19 -4.27
N GLU A 324 14.78 -0.28 -5.50
CA GLU A 324 14.91 0.86 -6.43
C GLU A 324 13.59 1.61 -6.66
N ARG A 325 12.46 0.89 -6.75
CA ARG A 325 11.13 1.47 -6.96
C ARG A 325 10.64 2.36 -5.82
N LEU A 326 11.30 2.34 -4.67
CA LEU A 326 10.98 3.24 -3.57
C LEU A 326 11.25 4.71 -3.89
N LYS A 327 12.11 5.00 -4.88
CA LYS A 327 12.41 6.35 -5.37
C LYS A 327 11.19 7.07 -5.99
N ILE A 328 10.22 6.30 -6.52
CA ILE A 328 9.03 6.81 -7.23
C ILE A 328 7.71 6.60 -6.45
N LYS A 329 7.79 6.43 -5.14
CA LYS A 329 6.60 6.31 -4.26
C LYS A 329 6.10 7.69 -3.81
N GLU A 330 5.37 7.75 -2.70
CA GLU A 330 4.85 8.98 -2.08
C GLU A 330 5.97 9.97 -1.73
N SER A 331 7.14 9.45 -1.41
CA SER A 331 8.42 10.14 -1.30
C SER A 331 9.49 9.33 -2.04
N ASP A 332 10.71 9.85 -2.20
CA ASP A 332 11.87 8.99 -2.39
C ASP A 332 12.18 8.31 -1.06
N ARG A 333 11.54 7.15 -0.82
CA ARG A 333 11.63 6.44 0.46
C ARG A 333 13.04 5.97 0.79
N LEU A 334 13.86 5.62 -0.21
CA LEU A 334 15.26 5.26 0.04
C LEU A 334 16.05 6.45 0.58
N ALA A 335 15.90 7.61 -0.03
CA ALA A 335 16.50 8.84 0.44
C ALA A 335 15.94 9.23 1.82
N ALA A 336 14.62 9.17 2.01
CA ALA A 336 13.96 9.55 3.26
C ALA A 336 14.40 8.68 4.45
N VAL A 337 14.50 7.35 4.26
CA VAL A 337 15.01 6.43 5.29
C VAL A 337 16.46 6.76 5.61
N TYR A 338 17.31 6.86 4.58
CA TYR A 338 18.73 7.16 4.75
C TYR A 338 18.96 8.47 5.52
N GLU A 339 18.34 9.56 5.07
CA GLU A 339 18.50 10.88 5.65
C GLU A 339 18.02 10.92 7.10
N SER A 340 16.84 10.33 7.38
CA SER A 340 16.27 10.32 8.71
C SER A 340 17.08 9.50 9.69
N LEU A 341 17.47 8.28 9.34
CA LEU A 341 18.26 7.42 10.22
C LEU A 341 19.66 7.97 10.45
N LYS A 342 20.30 8.49 9.39
CA LYS A 342 21.61 9.15 9.49
C LYS A 342 21.59 10.38 10.40
N ALA A 343 20.54 11.22 10.29
CA ALA A 343 20.36 12.39 11.15
C ALA A 343 20.22 12.02 12.63
N LEU A 344 19.75 10.80 12.93
CA LEU A 344 19.61 10.26 14.29
C LEU A 344 20.81 9.40 14.71
N GLY A 345 21.92 9.45 13.95
CA GLY A 345 23.18 8.80 14.33
C GLY A 345 23.29 7.33 13.97
N VAL A 346 22.37 6.78 13.16
CA VAL A 346 22.47 5.41 12.66
C VAL A 346 23.58 5.31 11.63
N ASP A 347 24.39 4.26 11.71
CA ASP A 347 25.39 3.95 10.68
C ASP A 347 24.71 3.28 9.49
N ILE A 348 24.39 4.09 8.48
CA ILE A 348 23.64 3.71 7.30
C ILE A 348 24.31 4.25 6.03
N SER A 349 24.29 3.46 4.97
CA SER A 349 24.68 3.86 3.62
C SER A 349 23.65 3.46 2.58
N LYS A 350 23.64 4.17 1.45
CA LYS A 350 22.79 3.86 0.29
C LYS A 350 23.57 3.07 -0.74
N THR A 351 22.93 2.08 -1.36
CA THR A 351 23.36 1.48 -2.61
C THR A 351 22.48 1.97 -3.76
N ASP A 352 22.75 1.52 -4.99
CA ASP A 352 21.95 1.89 -6.17
C ASP A 352 20.49 1.45 -6.05
N ASP A 353 20.25 0.30 -5.41
CA ASP A 353 18.95 -0.35 -5.28
C ASP A 353 18.50 -0.63 -3.84
N GLY A 354 19.22 -0.09 -2.83
CA GLY A 354 18.92 -0.44 -1.45
C GLY A 354 19.65 0.35 -0.38
N LEU A 355 19.78 -0.29 0.78
CA LEU A 355 20.37 0.28 1.99
C LEU A 355 21.26 -0.75 2.69
N VAL A 356 22.34 -0.28 3.29
CA VAL A 356 23.17 -1.06 4.20
C VAL A 356 23.15 -0.36 5.56
N ILE A 357 22.75 -1.09 6.59
CA ILE A 357 22.61 -0.58 7.96
C ILE A 357 23.47 -1.44 8.86
N ASN A 358 24.48 -0.82 9.44
CA ASN A 358 25.38 -1.46 10.39
C ASN A 358 24.86 -1.35 11.82
N LYS A 359 25.38 -2.19 12.71
CA LYS A 359 25.17 -2.06 14.13
C LYS A 359 25.37 -0.61 14.57
N THR A 360 24.33 -0.03 15.14
CA THR A 360 24.36 1.31 15.68
C THR A 360 24.56 1.23 17.20
N GLY A 361 25.48 2.00 17.74
CA GLY A 361 25.72 2.01 19.20
C GLY A 361 24.51 2.55 19.95
N ILE A 362 24.09 3.78 19.63
CA ILE A 362 22.94 4.46 20.25
C ILE A 362 22.25 5.27 19.15
N VAL A 363 20.96 5.04 18.97
CA VAL A 363 20.12 5.92 18.15
C VAL A 363 19.89 7.22 18.92
N GLY A 364 20.27 8.34 18.35
CA GLY A 364 20.15 9.66 18.98
C GLY A 364 18.73 10.21 18.96
N GLY A 365 18.54 11.35 19.64
CA GLY A 365 17.39 12.23 19.41
C GLY A 365 17.69 13.27 18.32
N GLY A 366 16.66 13.97 17.84
CA GLY A 366 16.84 15.01 16.84
C GLY A 366 15.56 15.34 16.07
N ALA A 367 15.69 16.20 15.05
CA ALA A 367 14.56 16.60 14.20
C ALA A 367 14.62 15.89 12.84
N VAL A 368 13.49 15.31 12.45
CA VAL A 368 13.33 14.56 11.19
C VAL A 368 12.01 14.92 10.50
N SER A 369 11.91 14.62 9.21
CA SER A 369 10.72 14.84 8.42
C SER A 369 9.94 13.55 8.21
N GLY A 370 8.61 13.64 8.15
CA GLY A 370 7.73 12.58 7.65
C GLY A 370 7.66 12.51 6.12
N TYR A 371 8.27 13.45 5.40
CA TYR A 371 8.34 13.50 3.92
C TYR A 371 6.98 13.39 3.23
N ASN A 372 5.90 13.82 3.89
CA ASN A 372 4.52 13.60 3.43
C ASN A 372 4.23 12.11 3.11
N ASP A 373 4.88 11.20 3.82
CA ASP A 373 4.77 9.74 3.64
C ASP A 373 4.41 9.06 4.96
N HIS A 374 3.24 8.43 4.99
CA HIS A 374 2.71 7.76 6.18
C HIS A 374 3.64 6.67 6.72
N ARG A 375 4.36 5.96 5.84
CA ARG A 375 5.28 4.89 6.26
C ARG A 375 6.52 5.45 6.95
N MET A 376 6.99 6.61 6.49
CA MET A 376 8.08 7.31 7.18
C MET A 376 7.64 7.78 8.56
N VAL A 377 6.45 8.38 8.67
CA VAL A 377 5.92 8.82 9.97
C VAL A 377 5.79 7.66 10.94
N MET A 378 5.18 6.54 10.52
CA MET A 378 4.98 5.38 11.38
C MET A 378 6.31 4.71 11.77
N ALA A 379 7.26 4.57 10.84
CA ALA A 379 8.58 4.00 11.11
C ALA A 379 9.37 4.85 12.13
N LEU A 380 9.44 6.17 11.92
CA LEU A 380 10.12 7.09 12.83
C LEU A 380 9.45 7.17 14.20
N SER A 381 8.13 6.95 14.27
CA SER A 381 7.42 6.84 15.53
C SER A 381 7.85 5.58 16.31
N VAL A 382 7.96 4.44 15.64
CA VAL A 382 8.45 3.20 16.27
C VAL A 382 9.94 3.32 16.66
N LEU A 383 10.76 4.01 15.87
CA LEU A 383 12.17 4.24 16.16
C LEU A 383 12.39 4.96 17.51
N SER A 384 11.42 5.76 17.96
CA SER A 384 11.50 6.44 19.27
C SER A 384 11.69 5.48 20.44
N ALA A 385 11.28 4.23 20.30
CA ALA A 385 11.46 3.21 21.35
C ALA A 385 12.92 2.81 21.61
N VAL A 386 13.80 3.07 20.67
CA VAL A 386 15.25 2.74 20.78
C VAL A 386 16.11 4.00 20.73
N SER A 387 15.51 5.19 20.70
CA SER A 387 16.24 6.45 20.76
C SER A 387 16.65 6.81 22.19
N SER A 388 17.78 7.48 22.32
CA SER A 388 18.30 7.98 23.60
C SER A 388 17.75 9.35 23.98
N GLY A 389 17.02 10.01 23.08
CA GLY A 389 16.44 11.33 23.28
C GLY A 389 15.17 11.54 22.45
N ASP A 390 14.53 12.68 22.63
CA ASP A 390 13.30 13.03 21.93
C ASP A 390 13.52 13.14 20.41
N ILE A 391 12.57 12.64 19.63
CA ILE A 391 12.52 12.81 18.16
C ILE A 391 11.43 13.85 17.83
N ILE A 392 11.82 14.93 17.16
CA ILE A 392 10.89 15.92 16.63
C ILE A 392 10.52 15.53 15.21
N LEU A 393 9.31 15.04 15.02
CA LEU A 393 8.81 14.57 13.72
C LEU A 393 7.89 15.63 13.11
N ARG A 394 8.25 16.12 11.92
CA ARG A 394 7.46 17.10 11.15
C ARG A 394 6.58 16.38 10.12
N GLY A 395 5.35 16.88 9.92
CA GLY A 395 4.44 16.33 8.91
C GLY A 395 3.77 15.02 9.36
N ALA A 396 3.51 14.86 10.65
CA ALA A 396 2.95 13.63 11.22
C ALA A 396 1.52 13.32 10.73
N GLU A 397 0.79 14.31 10.20
CA GLU A 397 -0.55 14.13 9.61
C GLU A 397 -0.56 13.21 8.38
N ALA A 398 0.58 12.91 7.80
CA ALA A 398 0.67 12.00 6.65
C ALA A 398 0.16 10.58 6.95
N VAL A 399 0.06 10.17 8.23
CA VAL A 399 -0.57 8.89 8.63
C VAL A 399 -2.01 8.75 8.13
N ASN A 400 -2.74 9.86 7.95
CA ASN A 400 -4.12 9.88 7.47
C ASN A 400 -4.30 9.28 6.06
N LYS A 401 -3.21 9.14 5.30
CA LYS A 401 -3.24 8.49 3.97
C LYS A 401 -3.56 7.00 4.03
N SER A 402 -3.17 6.32 5.14
CA SER A 402 -3.40 4.88 5.28
C SER A 402 -3.92 4.46 6.67
N TYR A 403 -3.54 5.15 7.73
CA TYR A 403 -3.85 4.76 9.11
C TYR A 403 -4.19 5.99 9.98
N PRO A 404 -5.39 6.56 9.85
CA PRO A 404 -5.77 7.78 10.59
C PRO A 404 -5.64 7.66 12.12
N ASN A 405 -5.97 6.49 12.69
CA ASN A 405 -5.92 6.25 14.13
C ASN A 405 -4.55 5.73 14.63
N PHE A 406 -3.50 5.84 13.81
CA PHE A 406 -2.18 5.30 14.16
C PHE A 406 -1.67 5.81 15.52
N PHE A 407 -1.81 7.09 15.80
CA PHE A 407 -1.31 7.66 17.06
C PHE A 407 -2.15 7.29 18.29
N GLU A 408 -3.42 6.94 18.11
CA GLU A 408 -4.27 6.38 19.18
C GLU A 408 -3.77 4.98 19.55
N ASP A 409 -3.58 4.12 18.55
CA ASP A 409 -3.06 2.77 18.74
C ASP A 409 -1.61 2.77 19.21
N PHE A 410 -0.78 3.68 18.68
CA PHE A 410 0.59 3.90 19.15
C PHE A 410 0.63 4.23 20.66
N SER A 411 -0.26 5.12 21.13
CA SER A 411 -0.34 5.49 22.55
C SER A 411 -0.88 4.37 23.40
N SER A 412 -1.88 3.62 22.92
CA SER A 412 -2.46 2.46 23.66
C SER A 412 -1.40 1.38 23.95
N LEU A 413 -0.43 1.25 23.06
CA LEU A 413 0.69 0.33 23.21
C LEU A 413 1.86 0.89 24.04
N GLY A 414 1.75 2.11 24.60
CA GLY A 414 2.78 2.73 25.42
C GLY A 414 3.67 3.73 24.69
N GLY A 415 3.38 4.01 23.43
CA GLY A 415 4.02 5.07 22.66
C GLY A 415 3.72 6.45 23.27
N SER A 416 4.70 7.34 23.30
CA SER A 416 4.57 8.67 23.92
C SER A 416 4.86 9.78 22.91
N TYR A 417 3.87 10.62 22.67
CA TYR A 417 4.03 11.80 21.81
C TYR A 417 3.28 13.02 22.35
N ASN A 418 3.71 14.19 21.95
CA ASN A 418 3.00 15.45 22.17
C ASN A 418 2.98 16.26 20.87
N VAL A 419 1.82 16.84 20.53
CA VAL A 419 1.74 17.82 19.45
C VAL A 419 2.46 19.07 19.86
N ILE A 420 3.36 19.55 18.99
CA ILE A 420 4.08 20.81 19.19
C ILE A 420 3.61 21.80 18.14
N ASN A 421 3.17 22.96 18.61
CA ASN A 421 2.85 24.06 17.71
C ASN A 421 4.18 24.62 17.13
N SER A 422 4.19 24.80 15.82
CA SER A 422 5.31 25.45 15.11
C SER A 422 5.41 26.91 15.45
#